data_b16377454b863431cdef0e0c51db3529
#
_entry.id   b16377454b863431cdef0e0c51db3529
#
_cell.length_a   1.000
_cell.length_b   1.000
_cell.length_c   1.000
_cell.angle_alpha   90.00
_cell.angle_beta   90.00
_cell.angle_gamma   90.00
#
_symmetry.space_group_name_H-M   'P 1'
#
loop_
_entity.id
_entity.type
_entity.pdbx_description
1 polymer ?
#
loop_
_entity_poly.entity_id
_entity_poly.type
_entity_poly.pdbx_seq_one_letter_code
_entity_poly.pdbx_strand_id
1 'polypeptide(L)'
;YNSLVPQNSVKKKQSFSDILSDVNIGNCLLFVDTIDTAFSIDAKGFKQRSVDSPKNETVIRGAQEAFTEAIRTNTSMIRRFVNNENLVIESLSIGKVTKTQCAVCYMKDIANDDLVAEVKYRLNNLDIDSIISSGQLEQLIEDNSKCSLPQMLSTERPDKAANHLLSGRVVVIVNGSPYVLIMPCVFVDFLSSAEDPNLKFQYANLLKFVRLVAFFITLLLPGLYVAITNFHQEIIPTELLFAIVASRESVPFPIIVEILAMEISFELIREASLRVPSPIGTTIGIIGALILGQAAVEASIVSPILIIIVAITGITSFAIPDFYLSFHLRIVRFLYIIAGFLAGFLGIGIVLFSHLVLLCSLKSFGVSYLAPFVPATSKNNKAYFMPPFWNREKRPDFLNTKRPQKEARISMKWKYKIGGNNCNKPFSFRNSQNLNC
;
A
#
# COMPACT_ATOMS: atom_id res chain seq x y z
N TYR A 1 6.06 -25.75 -41.83
CA TYR A 1 6.27 -24.62 -40.91
C TYR A 1 6.72 -25.07 -39.52
N ASN A 2 6.13 -26.14 -38.95
CA ASN A 2 6.55 -26.69 -37.66
C ASN A 2 7.95 -27.30 -37.64
N SER A 3 8.58 -27.47 -38.79
CA SER A 3 9.94 -28.01 -38.91
C SER A 3 11.05 -26.93 -38.92
N LEU A 4 10.70 -25.65 -39.07
CA LEU A 4 11.64 -24.54 -39.11
C LEU A 4 11.84 -23.86 -37.75
N VAL A 5 10.90 -24.03 -36.85
CA VAL A 5 10.94 -23.43 -35.49
C VAL A 5 10.80 -24.54 -34.48
N PRO A 6 11.84 -24.85 -33.68
CA PRO A 6 11.83 -25.98 -32.72
C PRO A 6 11.02 -25.71 -31.45
N GLN A 7 9.95 -24.96 -31.54
CA GLN A 7 9.09 -24.63 -30.40
C GLN A 7 7.64 -25.09 -30.58
N ASN A 8 7.06 -25.62 -29.52
CA ASN A 8 5.79 -26.35 -29.50
C ASN A 8 4.51 -25.50 -29.75
N SER A 9 4.59 -24.18 -29.89
CA SER A 9 3.40 -23.35 -30.06
C SER A 9 3.62 -22.19 -31.03
N VAL A 10 3.39 -22.49 -32.32
CA VAL A 10 3.28 -21.48 -33.37
C VAL A 10 1.81 -21.25 -33.68
N LYS A 11 1.31 -20.04 -33.49
CA LYS A 11 -0.08 -19.65 -33.84
C LYS A 11 -0.11 -18.69 -34.99
N LYS A 12 -1.02 -18.91 -35.95
CA LYS A 12 -1.26 -17.98 -37.07
C LYS A 12 -2.20 -16.88 -36.59
N LYS A 13 -1.87 -15.64 -36.92
CA LYS A 13 -2.65 -14.44 -36.60
C LYS A 13 -2.84 -13.58 -37.84
N GLN A 14 -4.05 -13.11 -38.08
CA GLN A 14 -4.41 -12.25 -39.21
C GLN A 14 -4.89 -10.87 -38.77
N SER A 15 -5.50 -10.79 -37.58
CA SER A 15 -5.97 -9.52 -37.05
C SER A 15 -4.82 -8.72 -36.42
N PHE A 16 -4.72 -7.44 -36.76
CA PHE A 16 -3.70 -6.53 -36.20
C PHE A 16 -3.81 -6.40 -34.68
N SER A 17 -5.01 -6.41 -34.14
CA SER A 17 -5.25 -6.36 -32.70
C SER A 17 -4.75 -7.61 -31.97
N ASP A 18 -4.90 -8.80 -32.57
CA ASP A 18 -4.39 -10.05 -32.03
C ASP A 18 -2.87 -10.13 -32.07
N ILE A 19 -2.29 -9.56 -33.14
CA ILE A 19 -0.83 -9.44 -33.32
C ILE A 19 -0.25 -8.54 -32.24
N LEU A 20 -0.84 -7.37 -32.00
CA LEU A 20 -0.42 -6.46 -30.93
C LEU A 20 -0.56 -7.09 -29.54
N SER A 21 -1.65 -7.82 -29.31
CA SER A 21 -1.84 -8.54 -28.04
C SER A 21 -0.74 -9.56 -27.80
N ASP A 22 -0.34 -10.34 -28.82
CA ASP A 22 0.72 -11.35 -28.69
C ASP A 22 2.10 -10.72 -28.47
N VAL A 23 2.40 -9.57 -29.11
CA VAL A 23 3.64 -8.79 -28.84
C VAL A 23 3.67 -8.28 -27.41
N ASN A 24 2.53 -7.76 -26.91
CA ASN A 24 2.43 -7.26 -25.54
C ASN A 24 2.64 -8.36 -24.49
N ILE A 25 2.26 -9.60 -24.80
CA ILE A 25 2.50 -10.77 -23.95
C ILE A 25 3.96 -11.24 -24.00
N GLY A 26 4.76 -10.72 -24.97
CA GLY A 26 6.17 -11.06 -25.13
C GLY A 26 6.43 -12.23 -26.08
N ASN A 27 5.49 -12.54 -26.97
CA ASN A 27 5.69 -13.47 -28.06
C ASN A 27 6.53 -12.83 -29.17
N CYS A 28 7.32 -13.65 -29.85
CA CYS A 28 8.02 -13.23 -31.07
C CYS A 28 7.09 -13.35 -32.27
N LEU A 29 7.03 -12.33 -33.11
CA LEU A 29 6.27 -12.34 -34.34
C LEU A 29 7.21 -12.50 -35.54
N LEU A 30 6.90 -13.47 -36.38
CA LEU A 30 7.56 -13.68 -37.65
C LEU A 30 6.62 -13.25 -38.78
N PHE A 31 6.99 -12.22 -39.51
CA PHE A 31 6.38 -11.83 -40.76
C PHE A 31 7.15 -12.44 -41.91
N VAL A 32 6.47 -13.06 -42.85
CA VAL A 32 7.10 -13.64 -44.05
C VAL A 32 6.55 -12.85 -45.23
N ASP A 33 7.49 -12.39 -46.05
CA ASP A 33 7.14 -11.66 -47.27
C ASP A 33 6.23 -12.51 -48.16
N THR A 34 5.24 -11.92 -48.76
CA THR A 34 4.21 -12.58 -49.59
C THR A 34 3.10 -13.36 -48.83
N ILE A 35 3.08 -13.37 -47.50
CA ILE A 35 2.04 -14.07 -46.73
C ILE A 35 1.26 -13.07 -45.83
N ASP A 36 -0.04 -12.95 -45.99
CA ASP A 36 -0.90 -12.03 -45.24
C ASP A 36 -1.20 -12.51 -43.80
N THR A 37 -0.37 -13.36 -43.22
CA THR A 37 -0.51 -13.87 -41.86
C THR A 37 0.79 -13.77 -41.10
N ALA A 38 0.71 -13.26 -39.85
CA ALA A 38 1.81 -13.28 -38.90
C ALA A 38 1.86 -14.60 -38.15
N PHE A 39 3.06 -15.08 -37.86
CA PHE A 39 3.27 -16.26 -37.02
C PHE A 39 3.70 -15.81 -35.65
N SER A 40 2.87 -16.06 -34.63
CA SER A 40 3.20 -15.83 -33.24
C SER A 40 3.89 -17.05 -32.65
N ILE A 41 5.11 -16.86 -32.17
CA ILE A 41 5.98 -17.88 -31.59
C ILE A 41 6.14 -17.57 -30.11
N ASP A 42 5.84 -18.51 -29.24
CA ASP A 42 6.11 -18.38 -27.81
C ASP A 42 7.62 -18.50 -27.56
N ALA A 43 8.31 -17.36 -27.58
CA ALA A 43 9.74 -17.23 -27.34
C ALA A 43 10.05 -16.64 -25.95
N LYS A 44 9.14 -16.81 -24.98
CA LYS A 44 9.30 -16.27 -23.62
C LYS A 44 10.42 -17.01 -22.88
N GLY A 45 11.64 -16.70 -23.21
CA GLY A 45 12.85 -17.13 -22.50
C GLY A 45 13.07 -16.32 -21.21
N PHE A 46 12.01 -16.13 -20.40
CA PHE A 46 12.22 -15.54 -19.10
C PHE A 46 13.03 -16.54 -18.27
N LYS A 47 14.24 -16.18 -17.91
CA LYS A 47 14.87 -16.79 -16.74
C LYS A 47 13.95 -16.46 -15.58
N GLN A 48 13.01 -17.35 -15.31
CA GLN A 48 12.24 -17.32 -14.09
C GLN A 48 13.25 -17.58 -12.98
N ARG A 49 13.81 -16.52 -12.37
CA ARG A 49 14.17 -16.61 -10.99
C ARG A 49 12.90 -17.12 -10.33
N SER A 50 12.99 -18.13 -9.49
CA SER A 50 11.86 -18.57 -8.67
C SER A 50 11.23 -17.31 -8.11
N VAL A 51 9.99 -17.06 -8.49
CA VAL A 51 9.29 -15.84 -8.13
C VAL A 51 9.10 -15.94 -6.63
N ASP A 52 9.97 -15.26 -5.89
CA ASP A 52 9.88 -15.23 -4.45
C ASP A 52 8.57 -14.53 -4.06
N SER A 53 7.94 -15.03 -3.03
CA SER A 53 6.77 -14.39 -2.44
C SER A 53 7.17 -13.02 -1.85
N PRO A 54 6.24 -12.04 -1.83
CA PRO A 54 6.48 -10.76 -1.20
C PRO A 54 6.94 -10.94 0.25
N LYS A 55 8.01 -10.27 0.64
CA LYS A 55 8.57 -10.40 1.99
C LYS A 55 7.87 -9.49 2.99
N ASN A 56 7.51 -8.28 2.56
CA ASN A 56 6.93 -7.25 3.42
C ASN A 56 5.42 -7.07 3.21
N GLU A 57 4.92 -7.27 1.98
CA GLU A 57 3.49 -7.16 1.65
C GLU A 57 2.86 -8.56 1.49
N THR A 58 2.97 -9.39 2.52
CA THR A 58 2.39 -10.74 2.52
C THR A 58 0.87 -10.68 2.50
N VAL A 59 0.23 -11.58 1.73
CA VAL A 59 -1.22 -11.73 1.67
C VAL A 59 -1.60 -13.20 1.74
N ILE A 60 -2.73 -13.47 2.40
CA ILE A 60 -3.28 -14.83 2.46
C ILE A 60 -3.97 -15.14 1.13
N ARG A 61 -4.65 -14.16 0.54
CA ARG A 61 -5.42 -14.35 -0.69
C ARG A 61 -5.05 -13.29 -1.73
N GLY A 62 -4.40 -13.74 -2.80
CA GLY A 62 -3.95 -12.86 -3.89
C GLY A 62 -2.80 -13.46 -4.67
N ALA A 63 -2.18 -12.68 -5.55
CA ALA A 63 -0.95 -13.06 -6.23
C ALA A 63 0.19 -13.23 -5.21
N GLN A 64 1.04 -14.23 -5.40
CA GLN A 64 2.19 -14.50 -4.53
C GLN A 64 3.51 -14.12 -5.21
N GLU A 65 3.47 -13.24 -6.19
CA GLU A 65 4.64 -12.81 -6.96
C GLU A 65 5.09 -11.42 -6.51
N ALA A 66 6.40 -11.23 -6.38
CA ALA A 66 7.03 -9.96 -6.09
C ALA A 66 7.92 -9.49 -7.23
N PHE A 67 8.13 -8.18 -7.35
CA PHE A 67 9.11 -7.59 -8.25
C PHE A 67 10.54 -8.03 -7.88
N THR A 68 11.39 -8.01 -8.89
CA THR A 68 12.82 -8.34 -8.77
C THR A 68 13.66 -7.08 -8.98
N GLU A 69 14.98 -7.20 -8.87
CA GLU A 69 15.90 -6.10 -9.14
C GLU A 69 16.03 -5.80 -10.67
N ALA A 70 15.61 -6.73 -11.53
CA ALA A 70 15.77 -6.60 -12.98
C ALA A 70 14.57 -5.86 -13.62
N ILE A 71 14.79 -4.69 -14.18
CA ILE A 71 13.76 -3.85 -14.81
C ILE A 71 12.99 -4.58 -15.91
N ARG A 72 13.66 -5.43 -16.72
CA ARG A 72 13.01 -6.21 -17.79
C ARG A 72 12.02 -7.21 -17.25
N THR A 73 12.36 -7.91 -16.17
CA THR A 73 11.46 -8.85 -15.48
C THR A 73 10.26 -8.11 -14.93
N ASN A 74 10.48 -6.98 -14.28
CA ASN A 74 9.43 -6.18 -13.66
C ASN A 74 8.46 -5.61 -14.70
N THR A 75 8.95 -5.07 -15.81
CA THR A 75 8.10 -4.57 -16.91
C THR A 75 7.31 -5.71 -17.57
N SER A 76 7.88 -6.90 -17.67
CA SER A 76 7.18 -8.08 -18.17
C SER A 76 6.09 -8.55 -17.24
N MET A 77 6.30 -8.49 -15.91
CA MET A 77 5.25 -8.79 -14.93
C MET A 77 4.08 -7.81 -15.06
N ILE A 78 4.34 -6.51 -15.18
CA ILE A 78 3.29 -5.51 -15.41
C ILE A 78 2.51 -5.83 -16.69
N ARG A 79 3.20 -6.14 -17.82
CA ARG A 79 2.54 -6.50 -19.08
C ARG A 79 1.70 -7.77 -18.98
N ARG A 80 2.08 -8.71 -18.14
CA ARG A 80 1.31 -9.93 -17.90
C ARG A 80 0.00 -9.65 -17.15
N PHE A 81 0.01 -8.75 -16.16
CA PHE A 81 -1.18 -8.34 -15.44
C PHE A 81 -2.07 -7.39 -16.25
N VAL A 82 -1.44 -6.48 -17.02
CA VAL A 82 -2.12 -5.49 -17.86
C VAL A 82 -1.82 -5.82 -19.32
N ASN A 83 -2.54 -6.82 -19.84
CA ASN A 83 -2.44 -7.21 -21.24
C ASN A 83 -3.33 -6.30 -22.11
N ASN A 84 -2.83 -5.08 -22.38
CA ASN A 84 -3.54 -4.07 -23.15
C ASN A 84 -2.56 -3.26 -24.00
N GLU A 85 -2.93 -2.94 -25.24
CA GLU A 85 -2.14 -2.16 -26.18
C GLU A 85 -1.88 -0.71 -25.72
N ASN A 86 -2.79 -0.17 -24.89
CA ASN A 86 -2.66 1.18 -24.35
C ASN A 86 -1.70 1.26 -23.16
N LEU A 87 -1.09 0.15 -22.73
CA LEU A 87 -0.03 0.17 -21.73
C LEU A 87 1.26 0.67 -22.35
N VAL A 88 1.65 1.87 -21.98
CA VAL A 88 2.91 2.49 -22.39
C VAL A 88 3.96 2.27 -21.32
N ILE A 89 5.15 1.85 -21.74
CA ILE A 89 6.34 1.70 -20.89
C ILE A 89 7.48 2.45 -21.59
N GLU A 90 7.87 3.58 -21.00
CA GLU A 90 8.95 4.42 -21.54
C GLU A 90 10.19 4.28 -20.66
N SER A 91 11.33 4.04 -21.29
CA SER A 91 12.60 3.92 -20.59
C SER A 91 13.32 5.25 -20.57
N LEU A 92 13.77 5.66 -19.38
CA LEU A 92 14.58 6.85 -19.14
C LEU A 92 15.87 6.42 -18.42
N SER A 93 16.94 7.19 -18.63
CA SER A 93 18.21 6.98 -17.93
C SER A 93 18.50 8.17 -17.02
N ILE A 94 18.70 7.92 -15.72
CA ILE A 94 18.90 8.95 -14.70
C ILE A 94 20.28 8.78 -14.07
N GLY A 95 20.92 9.91 -13.76
CA GLY A 95 22.27 9.95 -13.20
C GLY A 95 23.37 10.07 -14.26
N LYS A 96 24.33 10.95 -14.01
CA LYS A 96 25.45 11.22 -14.94
C LYS A 96 26.44 10.05 -14.97
N VAL A 97 26.73 9.46 -13.81
CA VAL A 97 27.71 8.39 -13.64
C VAL A 97 27.07 7.02 -13.80
N THR A 98 26.00 6.73 -13.04
CA THR A 98 25.38 5.39 -13.01
C THR A 98 24.50 5.12 -14.23
N LYS A 99 23.92 6.16 -14.85
CA LYS A 99 22.97 6.03 -15.97
C LYS A 99 21.91 4.96 -15.69
N THR A 100 21.34 5.02 -14.47
CA THR A 100 20.38 4.03 -14.00
C THR A 100 19.13 4.05 -14.84
N GLN A 101 18.74 2.91 -15.38
CA GLN A 101 17.53 2.78 -16.18
C GLN A 101 16.29 2.82 -15.30
N CYS A 102 15.35 3.65 -15.68
CA CYS A 102 14.02 3.74 -15.07
C CYS A 102 12.96 3.53 -16.14
N ALA A 103 11.87 2.86 -15.82
CA ALA A 103 10.73 2.69 -16.71
C ALA A 103 9.50 3.39 -16.13
N VAL A 104 8.93 4.31 -16.91
CA VAL A 104 7.68 5.00 -16.59
C VAL A 104 6.55 4.25 -17.27
N CYS A 105 5.65 3.67 -16.47
CA CYS A 105 4.53 2.86 -16.93
C CYS A 105 3.22 3.61 -16.68
N TYR A 106 2.37 3.70 -17.69
CA TYR A 106 1.04 4.33 -17.59
C TYR A 106 0.08 3.83 -18.67
N MET A 107 -1.22 3.99 -18.45
CA MET A 107 -2.26 3.68 -19.43
C MET A 107 -2.57 4.92 -20.26
N LYS A 108 -2.26 4.92 -21.56
CA LYS A 108 -2.40 6.07 -22.49
C LYS A 108 -3.84 6.58 -22.57
N ASP A 109 -4.79 5.67 -22.52
CA ASP A 109 -6.23 5.95 -22.65
C ASP A 109 -6.91 6.35 -21.32
N ILE A 110 -6.23 6.15 -20.17
CA ILE A 110 -6.79 6.37 -18.84
C ILE A 110 -6.06 7.49 -18.08
N ALA A 111 -4.73 7.46 -18.09
CA ALA A 111 -3.94 8.38 -17.30
C ALA A 111 -4.11 9.83 -17.80
N ASN A 112 -4.05 10.78 -16.88
CA ASN A 112 -4.02 12.21 -17.20
C ASN A 112 -2.66 12.55 -17.84
N ASP A 113 -2.68 13.27 -18.97
CA ASP A 113 -1.45 13.66 -19.68
C ASP A 113 -0.60 14.63 -18.88
N ASP A 114 -1.22 15.55 -18.14
CA ASP A 114 -0.50 16.52 -17.30
C ASP A 114 0.29 15.80 -16.20
N LEU A 115 -0.33 14.76 -15.59
CA LEU A 115 0.35 13.93 -14.59
C LEU A 115 1.55 13.20 -15.18
N VAL A 116 1.38 12.58 -16.37
CA VAL A 116 2.45 11.87 -17.05
C VAL A 116 3.58 12.83 -17.45
N ALA A 117 3.23 14.01 -17.93
CA ALA A 117 4.19 15.06 -18.29
C ALA A 117 4.98 15.54 -17.06
N GLU A 118 4.30 15.77 -15.91
CA GLU A 118 4.93 16.19 -14.66
C GLU A 118 5.92 15.15 -14.14
N VAL A 119 5.52 13.85 -14.14
CA VAL A 119 6.42 12.77 -13.73
C VAL A 119 7.67 12.72 -14.63
N LYS A 120 7.50 12.79 -15.94
CA LYS A 120 8.62 12.81 -16.90
C LYS A 120 9.49 14.05 -16.74
N TYR A 121 8.86 15.21 -16.50
CA TYR A 121 9.55 16.47 -16.29
C TYR A 121 10.47 16.39 -15.07
N ARG A 122 9.98 15.89 -13.94
CA ARG A 122 10.80 15.70 -12.74
C ARG A 122 11.94 14.73 -12.98
N LEU A 123 11.68 13.57 -13.60
CA LEU A 123 12.70 12.55 -13.85
C LEU A 123 13.80 13.05 -14.81
N ASN A 124 13.44 13.82 -15.84
CA ASN A 124 14.41 14.33 -16.84
C ASN A 124 15.22 15.51 -16.32
N ASN A 125 14.72 16.26 -15.34
CA ASN A 125 15.40 17.42 -14.78
C ASN A 125 16.21 17.11 -13.52
N LEU A 126 16.37 15.82 -13.16
CA LEU A 126 17.25 15.42 -12.08
C LEU A 126 18.71 15.57 -12.48
N ASP A 127 19.41 16.51 -11.84
CA ASP A 127 20.87 16.66 -11.99
C ASP A 127 21.58 15.99 -10.80
N ILE A 128 21.92 14.72 -10.96
CA ILE A 128 22.53 13.87 -9.93
C ILE A 128 23.54 12.92 -10.55
N ASP A 129 24.58 12.58 -9.80
CA ASP A 129 25.61 11.66 -10.27
C ASP A 129 25.10 10.20 -10.32
N SER A 130 24.38 9.76 -9.28
CA SER A 130 24.00 8.36 -9.13
C SER A 130 22.64 8.18 -8.47
N ILE A 131 21.88 7.20 -8.93
CA ILE A 131 20.68 6.65 -8.26
C ILE A 131 20.82 5.15 -8.23
N ILE A 132 20.74 4.55 -7.05
CA ILE A 132 20.94 3.11 -6.84
C ILE A 132 19.61 2.42 -6.49
N SER A 133 18.68 3.13 -5.84
CA SER A 133 17.44 2.55 -5.36
C SER A 133 16.22 3.44 -5.62
N SER A 134 15.03 2.84 -5.61
CA SER A 134 13.76 3.57 -5.72
C SER A 134 13.55 4.56 -4.58
N GLY A 135 14.01 4.25 -3.35
CA GLY A 135 13.86 5.15 -2.21
C GLY A 135 14.70 6.43 -2.31
N GLN A 136 15.85 6.39 -3.02
CA GLN A 136 16.61 7.61 -3.32
C GLN A 136 15.86 8.47 -4.35
N LEU A 137 15.31 7.82 -5.38
CA LEU A 137 14.53 8.51 -6.38
C LEU A 137 13.28 9.16 -5.77
N GLU A 138 12.58 8.45 -4.89
CA GLU A 138 11.40 8.95 -4.17
C GLU A 138 11.66 10.30 -3.50
N GLN A 139 12.72 10.39 -2.69
CA GLN A 139 13.08 11.62 -1.96
C GLN A 139 13.42 12.80 -2.88
N LEU A 140 13.86 12.53 -4.11
CA LEU A 140 14.25 13.57 -5.09
C LEU A 140 13.09 14.12 -5.89
N ILE A 141 12.03 13.32 -6.09
CA ILE A 141 10.91 13.70 -6.96
C ILE A 141 9.63 14.03 -6.20
N GLU A 142 9.59 13.84 -4.88
CA GLU A 142 8.43 14.19 -4.05
C GLU A 142 8.22 15.72 -3.94
N ASP A 143 6.98 16.15 -3.68
CA ASP A 143 6.61 17.55 -3.61
C ASP A 143 7.20 18.27 -2.39
N ASN A 144 7.31 17.56 -1.26
CA ASN A 144 7.82 18.10 0.00
C ASN A 144 8.75 17.11 0.71
N SER A 145 10.02 17.12 0.33
CA SER A 145 11.07 16.26 0.90
C SER A 145 11.40 16.51 2.38
N LYS A 146 10.90 17.59 2.98
CA LYS A 146 11.07 17.87 4.41
C LYS A 146 9.96 17.23 5.26
N CYS A 147 8.89 16.77 4.65
CA CYS A 147 7.79 16.14 5.34
C CYS A 147 8.08 14.64 5.51
N SER A 148 7.91 14.12 6.72
CA SER A 148 8.07 12.68 6.99
C SER A 148 6.88 11.82 6.53
N LEU A 149 5.77 12.43 6.04
CA LEU A 149 4.66 11.71 5.46
C LEU A 149 5.02 11.19 4.06
N PRO A 150 4.74 9.92 3.75
CA PRO A 150 4.97 9.38 2.41
C PRO A 150 4.05 10.05 1.39
N GLN A 151 4.61 10.47 0.25
CA GLN A 151 3.87 11.15 -0.82
C GLN A 151 3.75 10.27 -2.08
N MET A 152 4.44 9.15 -2.11
CA MET A 152 4.34 8.11 -3.12
C MET A 152 4.12 6.76 -2.46
N LEU A 153 3.44 5.85 -3.15
CA LEU A 153 3.24 4.50 -2.66
C LEU A 153 4.34 3.61 -3.23
N SER A 154 5.09 2.96 -2.35
CA SER A 154 6.10 1.98 -2.71
C SER A 154 5.53 0.57 -2.56
N THR A 155 5.74 -0.31 -3.54
CA THR A 155 5.24 -1.68 -3.48
C THR A 155 6.18 -2.67 -4.17
N GLU A 156 6.30 -3.86 -3.60
CA GLU A 156 6.98 -4.99 -4.22
C GLU A 156 6.02 -5.88 -5.05
N ARG A 157 4.73 -5.54 -5.10
CA ARG A 157 3.68 -6.37 -5.70
C ARG A 157 3.23 -5.91 -7.08
N PRO A 158 3.37 -6.77 -8.12
CA PRO A 158 2.91 -6.45 -9.47
C PRO A 158 1.39 -6.29 -9.60
N ASP A 159 0.60 -7.06 -8.84
CA ASP A 159 -0.87 -6.99 -8.85
C ASP A 159 -1.38 -5.65 -8.29
N LYS A 160 -0.76 -5.14 -7.20
CA LYS A 160 -1.05 -3.83 -6.63
C LYS A 160 -0.69 -2.72 -7.62
N ALA A 161 0.50 -2.76 -8.21
CA ALA A 161 0.93 -1.79 -9.23
C ALA A 161 -0.01 -1.79 -10.45
N ALA A 162 -0.40 -2.96 -10.96
CA ALA A 162 -1.33 -3.08 -12.07
C ALA A 162 -2.72 -2.49 -11.75
N ASN A 163 -3.24 -2.72 -10.54
CA ASN A 163 -4.52 -2.15 -10.12
C ASN A 163 -4.48 -0.61 -10.08
N HIS A 164 -3.37 -0.04 -9.63
CA HIS A 164 -3.17 1.41 -9.63
C HIS A 164 -3.02 1.98 -11.05
N LEU A 165 -2.32 1.29 -11.97
CA LEU A 165 -2.25 1.66 -13.39
C LEU A 165 -3.65 1.71 -14.03
N LEU A 166 -4.48 0.70 -13.79
CA LEU A 166 -5.87 0.64 -14.28
C LEU A 166 -6.76 1.72 -13.66
N SER A 167 -6.36 2.28 -12.54
CA SER A 167 -7.04 3.42 -11.90
C SER A 167 -6.61 4.78 -12.48
N GLY A 168 -5.57 4.82 -13.35
CA GLY A 168 -5.07 6.03 -14.01
C GLY A 168 -3.84 6.66 -13.36
N ARG A 169 -3.13 5.92 -12.51
CA ARG A 169 -1.86 6.35 -11.90
C ARG A 169 -0.67 5.98 -12.76
N VAL A 170 0.46 6.61 -12.47
CA VAL A 170 1.76 6.33 -13.08
C VAL A 170 2.59 5.46 -12.15
N VAL A 171 3.28 4.49 -12.71
CA VAL A 171 4.20 3.61 -11.99
C VAL A 171 5.60 3.80 -12.53
N VAL A 172 6.57 4.02 -11.64
CA VAL A 172 8.00 4.14 -11.99
C VAL A 172 8.76 2.95 -11.43
N ILE A 173 9.45 2.25 -12.31
CA ILE A 173 10.29 1.10 -11.99
C ILE A 173 11.75 1.54 -12.12
N VAL A 174 12.54 1.31 -11.07
CA VAL A 174 13.97 1.62 -11.03
C VAL A 174 14.75 0.33 -11.13
N ASN A 175 15.73 0.27 -12.05
CA ASN A 175 16.61 -0.89 -12.16
C ASN A 175 17.46 -1.05 -10.89
N GLY A 176 17.58 -2.27 -10.39
CA GLY A 176 18.29 -2.57 -9.15
C GLY A 176 17.43 -2.50 -7.88
N SER A 177 16.14 -2.13 -7.98
CA SER A 177 15.21 -2.10 -6.84
C SER A 177 14.00 -3.00 -7.06
N PRO A 178 13.63 -3.85 -6.09
CA PRO A 178 12.41 -4.67 -6.14
C PRO A 178 11.15 -3.87 -5.78
N TYR A 179 11.29 -2.60 -5.42
CA TYR A 179 10.18 -1.71 -5.12
C TYR A 179 9.90 -0.76 -6.28
N VAL A 180 8.65 -0.67 -6.67
CA VAL A 180 8.17 0.28 -7.67
C VAL A 180 7.42 1.42 -6.99
N LEU A 181 7.55 2.63 -7.55
CA LEU A 181 6.91 3.84 -7.05
C LEU A 181 5.62 4.08 -7.82
N ILE A 182 4.54 4.37 -7.12
CA ILE A 182 3.22 4.66 -7.67
C ILE A 182 2.83 6.08 -7.28
N MET A 183 2.43 6.87 -8.27
CA MET A 183 2.06 8.28 -8.09
C MET A 183 0.90 8.69 -9.01
N PRO A 184 0.08 9.67 -8.58
CA PRO A 184 0.00 10.27 -7.26
C PRO A 184 -0.64 9.32 -6.23
N CYS A 185 -0.39 9.57 -4.95
CA CYS A 185 -1.02 8.83 -3.86
C CYS A 185 -1.78 9.76 -2.92
N VAL A 186 -2.81 9.23 -2.29
CA VAL A 186 -3.61 9.91 -1.29
C VAL A 186 -3.53 9.18 0.03
N PHE A 187 -3.80 9.85 1.13
CA PHE A 187 -3.71 9.30 2.49
C PHE A 187 -4.41 7.93 2.66
N VAL A 188 -5.59 7.78 2.03
CA VAL A 188 -6.38 6.54 2.09
C VAL A 188 -5.65 5.33 1.50
N ASP A 189 -4.76 5.54 0.53
CA ASP A 189 -4.02 4.45 -0.12
C ASP A 189 -3.06 3.76 0.84
N PHE A 190 -2.45 4.53 1.75
CA PHE A 190 -1.50 4.02 2.74
C PHE A 190 -2.18 3.19 3.85
N LEU A 191 -3.48 3.38 4.08
CA LEU A 191 -4.28 2.57 4.99
C LEU A 191 -4.90 1.33 4.31
N SER A 192 -4.71 1.19 2.99
CA SER A 192 -5.26 0.09 2.20
C SER A 192 -4.22 -1.00 1.97
N SER A 193 -4.59 -2.26 2.22
CA SER A 193 -3.73 -3.42 1.93
C SER A 193 -3.97 -3.96 0.53
N ALA A 194 -2.97 -4.62 -0.06
CA ALA A 194 -3.08 -5.35 -1.32
C ALA A 194 -4.11 -6.49 -1.28
N GLU A 195 -4.47 -6.98 -0.09
CA GLU A 195 -5.47 -8.03 0.10
C GLU A 195 -6.91 -7.53 0.01
N ASP A 196 -7.17 -6.26 0.36
CA ASP A 196 -8.52 -5.70 0.46
C ASP A 196 -9.38 -5.91 -0.81
N PRO A 197 -8.87 -5.77 -2.05
CA PRO A 197 -9.63 -6.05 -3.26
C PRO A 197 -10.06 -7.50 -3.44
N ASN A 198 -9.33 -8.44 -2.83
CA ASN A 198 -9.53 -9.89 -2.96
C ASN A 198 -10.48 -10.45 -1.90
N LEU A 199 -10.82 -9.67 -0.89
CA LEU A 199 -11.75 -10.03 0.16
C LEU A 199 -13.20 -9.62 -0.19
N LYS A 200 -14.17 -10.26 0.47
CA LYS A 200 -15.55 -9.77 0.44
C LYS A 200 -15.60 -8.37 1.06
N PHE A 201 -16.42 -7.48 0.49
CA PHE A 201 -16.47 -6.06 0.89
C PHE A 201 -16.77 -5.85 2.38
N GLN A 202 -17.54 -6.76 3.02
CA GLN A 202 -17.82 -6.69 4.46
C GLN A 202 -16.54 -6.87 5.30
N TYR A 203 -15.74 -7.90 4.98
CA TYR A 203 -14.49 -8.19 5.68
C TYR A 203 -13.44 -7.11 5.41
N ALA A 204 -13.30 -6.69 4.14
CA ALA A 204 -12.38 -5.61 3.78
C ALA A 204 -12.71 -4.31 4.54
N ASN A 205 -14.00 -3.97 4.67
CA ASN A 205 -14.41 -2.77 5.39
C ASN A 205 -14.20 -2.87 6.90
N LEU A 206 -14.41 -4.05 7.50
CA LEU A 206 -14.09 -4.28 8.90
C LEU A 206 -12.60 -4.08 9.16
N LEU A 207 -11.73 -4.69 8.33
CA LEU A 207 -10.28 -4.53 8.47
C LEU A 207 -9.85 -3.07 8.27
N LYS A 208 -10.43 -2.36 7.32
CA LYS A 208 -10.18 -0.92 7.15
C LYS A 208 -10.59 -0.11 8.37
N PHE A 209 -11.73 -0.42 8.96
CA PHE A 209 -12.15 0.24 10.21
C PHE A 209 -11.16 -0.03 11.34
N VAL A 210 -10.72 -1.28 11.51
CA VAL A 210 -9.71 -1.63 12.52
C VAL A 210 -8.40 -0.87 12.30
N ARG A 211 -7.93 -0.75 11.04
CA ARG A 211 -6.73 0.03 10.70
C ARG A 211 -6.90 1.52 11.01
N LEU A 212 -8.08 2.07 10.75
CA LEU A 212 -8.37 3.47 11.10
C LEU A 212 -8.32 3.69 12.61
N VAL A 213 -8.91 2.79 13.40
CA VAL A 213 -8.84 2.84 14.87
C VAL A 213 -7.40 2.68 15.34
N ALA A 214 -6.64 1.74 14.76
CA ALA A 214 -5.24 1.53 15.06
C ALA A 214 -4.38 2.77 14.77
N PHE A 215 -4.67 3.50 13.70
CA PHE A 215 -4.01 4.77 13.37
C PHE A 215 -4.16 5.79 14.50
N PHE A 216 -5.38 6.01 14.98
CA PHE A 216 -5.63 6.95 16.07
C PHE A 216 -5.05 6.50 17.41
N ILE A 217 -5.14 5.21 17.73
CA ILE A 217 -4.54 4.65 18.94
C ILE A 217 -3.02 4.85 18.92
N THR A 218 -2.36 4.47 17.83
CA THR A 218 -0.90 4.60 17.69
C THR A 218 -0.44 6.04 17.86
N LEU A 219 -1.19 6.99 17.36
CA LEU A 219 -0.83 8.40 17.38
C LEU A 219 -1.14 9.07 18.72
N LEU A 220 -2.33 8.85 19.28
CA LEU A 220 -2.87 9.65 20.35
C LEU A 220 -2.76 8.98 21.73
N LEU A 221 -2.85 7.65 21.83
CA LEU A 221 -3.02 6.96 23.11
C LEU A 221 -1.93 7.28 24.13
N PRO A 222 -0.62 7.27 23.82
CA PRO A 222 0.41 7.59 24.80
C PRO A 222 0.35 9.04 25.28
N GLY A 223 0.13 9.98 24.36
CA GLY A 223 -0.03 11.40 24.71
C GLY A 223 -1.28 11.66 25.57
N LEU A 224 -2.40 11.03 25.24
CA LEU A 224 -3.64 11.10 26.02
C LEU A 224 -3.45 10.55 27.42
N TYR A 225 -2.76 9.41 27.57
CA TYR A 225 -2.46 8.84 28.88
C TYR A 225 -1.69 9.83 29.76
N VAL A 226 -0.65 10.46 29.23
CA VAL A 226 0.14 11.49 29.94
C VAL A 226 -0.72 12.72 30.29
N ALA A 227 -1.53 13.19 29.34
CA ALA A 227 -2.40 14.35 29.55
C ALA A 227 -3.47 14.10 30.62
N ILE A 228 -4.09 12.93 30.59
CA ILE A 228 -5.14 12.55 31.57
C ILE A 228 -4.54 12.41 32.97
N THR A 229 -3.42 11.69 33.06
CA THR A 229 -2.82 11.41 34.38
C THR A 229 -2.21 12.63 35.05
N ASN A 230 -1.74 13.63 34.29
CA ASN A 230 -1.12 14.83 34.85
C ASN A 230 -2.09 15.99 35.06
N PHE A 231 -3.05 16.19 34.15
CA PHE A 231 -3.88 17.40 34.14
C PHE A 231 -5.37 17.16 34.31
N HIS A 232 -5.86 15.96 33.94
CA HIS A 232 -7.30 15.72 33.81
C HIS A 232 -7.70 14.41 34.52
N GLN A 233 -7.23 14.23 35.76
CA GLN A 233 -7.49 13.03 36.56
C GLN A 233 -8.98 12.81 36.84
N GLU A 234 -9.77 13.88 36.83
CA GLU A 234 -11.23 13.87 37.07
C GLU A 234 -12.01 13.07 36.01
N ILE A 235 -11.43 12.83 34.81
CA ILE A 235 -12.07 12.04 33.76
C ILE A 235 -12.04 10.54 34.08
N ILE A 236 -11.08 10.11 34.91
CA ILE A 236 -10.87 8.71 35.25
C ILE A 236 -11.87 8.31 36.34
N PRO A 237 -12.61 7.19 36.18
CA PRO A 237 -13.40 6.63 37.27
C PRO A 237 -12.55 6.45 38.52
N THR A 238 -13.11 6.80 39.69
CA THR A 238 -12.37 6.87 40.96
C THR A 238 -11.64 5.58 41.30
N GLU A 239 -12.25 4.43 41.07
CA GLU A 239 -11.65 3.11 41.32
C GLU A 239 -10.42 2.87 40.46
N LEU A 240 -10.49 3.26 39.17
CA LEU A 240 -9.36 3.15 38.24
C LEU A 240 -8.26 4.16 38.58
N LEU A 241 -8.63 5.38 39.02
CA LEU A 241 -7.67 6.38 39.45
C LEU A 241 -6.87 5.88 40.64
N PHE A 242 -7.52 5.31 41.68
CA PHE A 242 -6.82 4.71 42.81
C PHE A 242 -5.90 3.57 42.39
N ALA A 243 -6.31 2.73 41.43
CA ALA A 243 -5.47 1.68 40.91
C ALA A 243 -4.21 2.24 40.16
N ILE A 244 -4.38 3.32 39.40
CA ILE A 244 -3.25 4.01 38.74
C ILE A 244 -2.30 4.61 39.79
N VAL A 245 -2.83 5.32 40.79
CA VAL A 245 -2.02 5.94 41.85
C VAL A 245 -1.26 4.86 42.62
N ALA A 246 -1.94 3.82 43.09
CA ALA A 246 -1.32 2.72 43.82
C ALA A 246 -0.23 2.01 43.01
N SER A 247 -0.45 1.79 41.68
CA SER A 247 0.54 1.17 40.80
C SER A 247 1.79 2.00 40.58
N ARG A 248 1.74 3.29 40.88
CA ARG A 248 2.85 4.23 40.71
C ARG A 248 3.53 4.64 42.02
N GLU A 249 2.98 4.25 43.17
CA GLU A 249 3.52 4.64 44.49
C GLU A 249 4.98 4.22 44.68
N SER A 250 5.38 3.06 44.10
CA SER A 250 6.72 2.54 44.18
C SER A 250 7.68 3.06 43.06
N VAL A 251 7.16 3.79 42.06
CA VAL A 251 7.96 4.25 40.92
C VAL A 251 8.59 5.61 41.20
N PRO A 252 9.94 5.74 41.17
CA PRO A 252 10.61 6.99 41.53
C PRO A 252 10.63 8.05 40.42
N PHE A 253 10.21 7.71 39.18
CA PHE A 253 10.30 8.59 38.03
C PHE A 253 8.97 9.30 37.71
N PRO A 254 9.03 10.54 37.19
CA PRO A 254 7.85 11.20 36.64
C PRO A 254 7.36 10.48 35.40
N ILE A 255 6.06 10.52 35.13
CA ILE A 255 5.38 9.77 34.07
C ILE A 255 5.98 9.99 32.66
N ILE A 256 6.48 11.21 32.41
CA ILE A 256 7.10 11.53 31.11
C ILE A 256 8.39 10.74 30.89
N VAL A 257 9.18 10.54 31.93
CA VAL A 257 10.43 9.77 31.86
C VAL A 257 10.13 8.29 31.69
N GLU A 258 9.14 7.76 32.44
CA GLU A 258 8.69 6.38 32.31
C GLU A 258 8.25 6.08 30.86
N ILE A 259 7.33 6.90 30.29
CA ILE A 259 6.79 6.65 28.95
C ILE A 259 7.86 6.80 27.86
N LEU A 260 8.70 7.83 27.94
CA LEU A 260 9.77 8.01 26.95
C LEU A 260 10.79 6.86 27.01
N ALA A 261 11.16 6.42 28.22
CA ALA A 261 12.07 5.29 28.38
C ALA A 261 11.49 4.00 27.78
N MET A 262 10.21 3.72 28.02
CA MET A 262 9.53 2.53 27.47
C MET A 262 9.35 2.62 25.97
N GLU A 263 8.93 3.78 25.42
CA GLU A 263 8.79 3.96 23.98
C GLU A 263 10.11 3.82 23.23
N ILE A 264 11.20 4.42 23.77
CA ILE A 264 12.55 4.27 23.20
C ILE A 264 13.01 2.82 23.29
N SER A 265 12.79 2.15 24.43
CA SER A 265 13.15 0.74 24.59
C SER A 265 12.42 -0.15 23.59
N PHE A 266 11.14 0.12 23.37
CA PHE A 266 10.34 -0.62 22.38
C PHE A 266 10.85 -0.40 20.95
N GLU A 267 11.23 0.84 20.59
CA GLU A 267 11.81 1.12 19.27
C GLU A 267 13.20 0.46 19.11
N LEU A 268 14.02 0.39 20.17
CA LEU A 268 15.29 -0.32 20.14
C LEU A 268 15.13 -1.84 19.92
N ILE A 269 14.16 -2.47 20.61
CA ILE A 269 13.84 -3.89 20.42
C ILE A 269 13.39 -4.14 18.99
N ARG A 270 12.53 -3.27 18.45
CA ARG A 270 12.04 -3.36 17.07
C ARG A 270 13.18 -3.25 16.06
N GLU A 271 14.05 -2.23 16.20
CA GLU A 271 15.20 -2.03 15.31
C GLU A 271 16.16 -3.23 15.35
N ALA A 272 16.42 -3.75 16.55
CA ALA A 272 17.22 -4.96 16.72
C ALA A 272 16.58 -6.18 16.02
N SER A 273 15.26 -6.35 16.15
CA SER A 273 14.52 -7.47 15.55
C SER A 273 14.53 -7.44 14.02
N LEU A 274 14.58 -6.26 13.40
CA LEU A 274 14.65 -6.12 11.94
C LEU A 274 16.02 -6.50 11.36
N ARG A 275 17.10 -6.36 12.14
CA ARG A 275 18.47 -6.62 11.69
C ARG A 275 18.92 -8.07 11.89
N VAL A 276 18.22 -8.83 12.69
CA VAL A 276 18.56 -10.22 12.99
C VAL A 276 17.82 -11.14 12.01
N PRO A 277 18.44 -12.25 11.56
CA PRO A 277 17.78 -13.25 10.73
C PRO A 277 16.45 -13.72 11.33
N SER A 278 15.43 -13.85 10.49
CA SER A 278 14.02 -14.02 10.89
C SER A 278 13.75 -15.07 12.00
N PRO A 279 14.41 -16.24 12.07
CA PRO A 279 14.14 -17.20 13.14
C PRO A 279 14.55 -16.71 14.54
N ILE A 280 15.65 -15.94 14.60
CA ILE A 280 16.18 -15.39 15.85
C ILE A 280 15.52 -14.05 16.18
N GLY A 281 15.23 -13.22 15.18
CA GLY A 281 14.62 -11.90 15.35
C GLY A 281 13.24 -11.96 16.03
N THR A 282 12.41 -12.92 15.67
CA THR A 282 11.10 -13.13 16.31
C THR A 282 11.25 -13.51 17.79
N THR A 283 12.22 -14.38 18.08
CA THR A 283 12.54 -14.81 19.46
C THR A 283 13.04 -13.66 20.31
N ILE A 284 13.97 -12.85 19.78
CA ILE A 284 14.48 -11.65 20.46
C ILE A 284 13.37 -10.64 20.73
N GLY A 285 12.47 -10.44 19.76
CA GLY A 285 11.32 -9.54 19.92
C GLY A 285 10.39 -9.96 21.07
N ILE A 286 10.05 -11.25 21.13
CA ILE A 286 9.16 -11.79 22.17
C ILE A 286 9.84 -11.78 23.54
N ILE A 287 11.05 -12.33 23.63
CA ILE A 287 11.80 -12.44 24.88
C ILE A 287 12.16 -11.03 25.39
N GLY A 288 12.66 -10.15 24.51
CA GLY A 288 13.02 -8.78 24.87
C GLY A 288 11.82 -8.00 25.41
N ALA A 289 10.67 -8.05 24.76
CA ALA A 289 9.47 -7.36 25.22
C ALA A 289 8.94 -7.93 26.53
N LEU A 290 8.92 -9.26 26.68
CA LEU A 290 8.42 -9.92 27.90
C LEU A 290 9.35 -9.69 29.09
N ILE A 291 10.65 -9.98 28.93
CA ILE A 291 11.63 -9.86 30.01
C ILE A 291 11.80 -8.39 30.42
N LEU A 292 11.95 -7.49 29.43
CA LEU A 292 12.10 -6.07 29.73
C LEU A 292 10.85 -5.51 30.44
N GLY A 293 9.66 -5.87 29.97
CA GLY A 293 8.40 -5.46 30.57
C GLY A 293 8.26 -5.95 32.01
N GLN A 294 8.46 -7.24 32.26
CA GLN A 294 8.36 -7.82 33.62
C GLN A 294 9.44 -7.27 34.57
N ALA A 295 10.71 -7.28 34.12
CA ALA A 295 11.80 -6.79 34.94
C ALA A 295 11.68 -5.30 35.29
N ALA A 296 11.16 -4.48 34.37
CA ALA A 296 10.92 -3.05 34.61
C ALA A 296 9.83 -2.81 35.67
N VAL A 297 8.78 -3.65 35.69
CA VAL A 297 7.74 -3.61 36.72
C VAL A 297 8.25 -4.13 38.06
N GLU A 298 8.90 -5.30 38.07
CA GLU A 298 9.46 -5.89 39.30
C GLU A 298 10.48 -5.00 39.97
N ALA A 299 11.29 -4.30 39.18
CA ALA A 299 12.24 -3.30 39.66
C ALA A 299 11.61 -1.96 40.01
N SER A 300 10.28 -1.81 39.90
CA SER A 300 9.55 -0.55 40.14
C SER A 300 10.10 0.64 39.32
N ILE A 301 10.62 0.38 38.11
CA ILE A 301 11.10 1.43 37.20
C ILE A 301 9.93 2.06 36.45
N VAL A 302 8.93 1.25 36.09
CA VAL A 302 7.74 1.67 35.36
C VAL A 302 6.46 1.06 35.97
N SER A 303 5.35 1.74 35.81
CA SER A 303 4.06 1.23 36.28
C SER A 303 3.50 0.15 35.33
N PRO A 304 2.81 -0.89 35.85
CA PRO A 304 2.19 -1.93 35.03
C PRO A 304 1.20 -1.39 33.99
N ILE A 305 0.46 -0.34 34.34
CA ILE A 305 -0.52 0.29 33.44
C ILE A 305 0.16 0.95 32.25
N LEU A 306 1.29 1.58 32.46
CA LEU A 306 2.07 2.18 31.38
C LEU A 306 2.54 1.13 30.36
N ILE A 307 2.96 -0.04 30.84
CA ILE A 307 3.37 -1.13 29.94
C ILE A 307 2.21 -1.57 29.03
N ILE A 308 1.00 -1.66 29.57
CA ILE A 308 -0.20 -1.98 28.79
C ILE A 308 -0.43 -0.93 27.70
N ILE A 309 -0.31 0.37 28.04
CA ILE A 309 -0.46 1.47 27.07
C ILE A 309 0.57 1.38 25.95
N VAL A 310 1.84 1.18 26.28
CA VAL A 310 2.93 1.04 25.30
C VAL A 310 2.75 -0.21 24.46
N ALA A 311 2.35 -1.34 25.05
CA ALA A 311 2.09 -2.59 24.32
C ALA A 311 0.95 -2.44 23.31
N ILE A 312 -0.19 -1.83 23.70
CA ILE A 312 -1.31 -1.57 22.79
C ILE A 312 -0.85 -0.66 21.65
N THR A 313 -0.13 0.40 21.95
CA THR A 313 0.40 1.34 20.95
C THR A 313 1.36 0.65 19.99
N GLY A 314 2.23 -0.21 20.51
CA GLY A 314 3.13 -1.03 19.71
C GLY A 314 2.40 -1.96 18.75
N ILE A 315 1.44 -2.75 19.27
CA ILE A 315 0.65 -3.69 18.46
C ILE A 315 -0.15 -2.96 17.39
N THR A 316 -0.80 -1.84 17.73
CA THR A 316 -1.60 -1.08 16.76
C THR A 316 -0.75 -0.47 15.65
N SER A 317 0.52 -0.13 15.91
CA SER A 317 1.43 0.36 14.88
C SER A 317 1.73 -0.68 13.79
N PHE A 318 1.67 -1.98 14.10
CA PHE A 318 1.82 -3.06 13.13
C PHE A 318 0.55 -3.32 12.29
N ALA A 319 -0.62 -2.85 12.75
CA ALA A 319 -1.85 -2.98 11.99
C ALA A 319 -1.90 -2.04 10.76
N ILE A 320 -0.99 -1.07 10.66
CA ILE A 320 -0.89 -0.13 9.55
C ILE A 320 -0.11 -0.81 8.42
N PRO A 321 -0.72 -0.97 7.21
CA PRO A 321 -0.11 -1.77 6.15
C PRO A 321 1.12 -1.12 5.51
N ASP A 322 1.16 0.21 5.46
CA ASP A 322 2.27 0.94 4.86
C ASP A 322 3.37 1.22 5.88
N PHE A 323 4.59 0.83 5.51
CA PHE A 323 5.76 0.94 6.38
C PHE A 323 6.14 2.40 6.68
N TYR A 324 6.13 3.27 5.65
CA TYR A 324 6.52 4.67 5.79
C TYR A 324 5.51 5.47 6.61
N LEU A 325 4.21 5.22 6.39
CA LEU A 325 3.17 5.82 7.23
C LEU A 325 3.30 5.37 8.69
N SER A 326 3.53 4.08 8.95
CA SER A 326 3.77 3.57 10.30
C SER A 326 4.99 4.23 10.94
N PHE A 327 6.07 4.45 10.18
CA PHE A 327 7.28 5.12 10.66
C PHE A 327 7.02 6.60 11.00
N HIS A 328 6.28 7.32 10.15
CA HIS A 328 5.86 8.69 10.41
C HIS A 328 5.08 8.80 11.73
N LEU A 329 4.10 7.93 11.96
CA LEU A 329 3.28 7.94 13.17
C LEU A 329 4.12 7.72 14.44
N ARG A 330 5.12 6.85 14.37
CA ARG A 330 6.03 6.60 15.49
C ARG A 330 6.85 7.83 15.87
N ILE A 331 7.34 8.58 14.87
CA ILE A 331 8.07 9.82 15.12
C ILE A 331 7.14 10.89 15.71
N VAL A 332 5.98 11.10 15.08
CA VAL A 332 5.04 12.15 15.48
C VAL A 332 4.41 11.87 16.83
N ARG A 333 4.25 10.59 17.23
CA ARG A 333 3.79 10.18 18.57
C ARG A 333 4.58 10.83 19.69
N PHE A 334 5.91 10.96 19.57
CA PHE A 334 6.72 11.65 20.58
C PHE A 334 6.32 13.11 20.75
N LEU A 335 5.92 13.80 19.68
CA LEU A 335 5.39 15.17 19.77
C LEU A 335 4.09 15.22 20.57
N TYR A 336 3.18 14.25 20.37
CA TYR A 336 1.94 14.17 21.16
C TYR A 336 2.18 13.85 22.61
N ILE A 337 3.18 13.01 22.94
CA ILE A 337 3.57 12.72 24.33
C ILE A 337 4.09 14.00 25.01
N ILE A 338 5.00 14.72 24.36
CA ILE A 338 5.58 15.95 24.90
C ILE A 338 4.49 17.04 25.05
N ALA A 339 3.64 17.21 24.04
CA ALA A 339 2.54 18.18 24.09
C ALA A 339 1.53 17.85 25.18
N GLY A 340 1.18 16.56 25.36
CA GLY A 340 0.33 16.08 26.45
C GLY A 340 0.92 16.34 27.83
N PHE A 341 2.23 16.22 27.98
CA PHE A 341 2.95 16.53 29.22
C PHE A 341 3.01 18.03 29.54
N LEU A 342 3.22 18.89 28.52
CA LEU A 342 3.37 20.33 28.71
C LEU A 342 2.04 21.06 28.97
N ALA A 343 0.99 20.70 28.26
CA ALA A 343 -0.28 21.45 28.27
C ALA A 343 -1.54 20.55 28.24
N GLY A 344 -1.42 19.27 28.57
CA GLY A 344 -2.56 18.36 28.64
C GLY A 344 -3.32 18.25 27.31
N PHE A 345 -4.65 18.23 27.35
CA PHE A 345 -5.49 18.16 26.15
C PHE A 345 -5.34 19.36 25.22
N LEU A 346 -5.06 20.55 25.77
CA LEU A 346 -4.83 21.73 24.95
C LEU A 346 -3.57 21.54 24.07
N GLY A 347 -2.49 21.00 24.65
CA GLY A 347 -1.27 20.69 23.90
C GLY A 347 -1.51 19.67 22.78
N ILE A 348 -2.22 18.58 23.09
CA ILE A 348 -2.60 17.57 22.11
C ILE A 348 -3.46 18.20 21.01
N GLY A 349 -4.43 19.07 21.36
CA GLY A 349 -5.28 19.77 20.41
C GLY A 349 -4.51 20.65 19.45
N ILE A 350 -3.50 21.40 19.92
CA ILE A 350 -2.63 22.25 19.10
C ILE A 350 -1.83 21.40 18.11
N VAL A 351 -1.21 20.31 18.59
CA VAL A 351 -0.43 19.41 17.71
C VAL A 351 -1.33 18.74 16.69
N LEU A 352 -2.52 18.28 17.08
CA LEU A 352 -3.50 17.68 16.19
C LEU A 352 -3.95 18.67 15.11
N PHE A 353 -4.27 19.90 15.49
CA PHE A 353 -4.64 20.94 14.55
C PHE A 353 -3.51 21.26 13.55
N SER A 354 -2.28 21.41 14.06
CA SER A 354 -1.10 21.62 13.21
C SER A 354 -0.87 20.47 12.23
N HIS A 355 -1.06 19.23 12.69
CA HIS A 355 -0.94 18.03 11.85
C HIS A 355 -2.05 17.99 10.78
N LEU A 356 -3.29 18.34 11.11
CA LEU A 356 -4.38 18.45 10.13
C LEU A 356 -4.11 19.53 9.09
N VAL A 357 -3.60 20.70 9.49
CA VAL A 357 -3.20 21.76 8.56
C VAL A 357 -2.12 21.27 7.60
N LEU A 358 -1.11 20.56 8.11
CA LEU A 358 -0.06 19.96 7.29
C LEU A 358 -0.66 18.96 6.28
N LEU A 359 -1.50 18.02 6.73
CA LEU A 359 -2.17 17.05 5.85
C LEU A 359 -3.01 17.72 4.75
N CYS A 360 -3.69 18.83 5.07
CA CYS A 360 -4.48 19.58 4.11
C CYS A 360 -3.62 20.35 3.09
N SER A 361 -2.42 20.77 3.48
CA SER A 361 -1.50 21.53 2.62
C SER A 361 -0.70 20.65 1.67
N LEU A 362 -0.52 19.37 2.01
CA LEU A 362 0.25 18.44 1.21
C LEU A 362 -0.45 18.09 -0.10
N LYS A 363 0.37 17.92 -1.12
CA LYS A 363 -0.02 17.41 -2.45
C LYS A 363 0.91 16.28 -2.85
N SER A 364 0.45 15.43 -3.74
CA SER A 364 1.24 14.42 -4.43
C SER A 364 1.05 14.62 -5.92
N PHE A 365 2.07 15.10 -6.62
CA PHE A 365 2.01 15.41 -8.05
C PHE A 365 0.76 16.22 -8.45
N GLY A 366 0.49 17.29 -7.69
CA GLY A 366 -0.64 18.19 -7.92
C GLY A 366 -2.00 17.71 -7.35
N VAL A 367 -2.11 16.47 -6.90
CA VAL A 367 -3.31 15.91 -6.25
C VAL A 367 -3.26 16.16 -4.75
N SER A 368 -4.37 16.65 -4.16
CA SER A 368 -4.46 16.86 -2.72
C SER A 368 -4.29 15.54 -1.95
N TYR A 369 -3.44 15.56 -0.93
CA TYR A 369 -3.10 14.36 -0.15
C TYR A 369 -4.30 13.75 0.60
N LEU A 370 -5.22 14.60 1.10
CA LEU A 370 -6.45 14.16 1.77
C LEU A 370 -7.63 13.91 0.81
N ALA A 371 -7.40 13.92 -0.51
CA ALA A 371 -8.48 13.59 -1.44
C ALA A 371 -9.01 12.16 -1.14
N PRO A 372 -10.31 11.94 -1.28
CA PRO A 372 -11.38 12.83 -1.73
C PRO A 372 -12.10 13.56 -0.58
N PHE A 373 -11.55 13.57 0.65
CA PHE A 373 -12.17 14.25 1.80
C PHE A 373 -11.96 15.77 1.69
N VAL A 374 -10.76 16.19 1.32
CA VAL A 374 -10.39 17.60 1.17
C VAL A 374 -9.58 17.78 -0.14
N PRO A 375 -10.10 18.50 -1.13
CA PRO A 375 -11.47 19.01 -1.25
C PRO A 375 -12.51 17.89 -1.39
N ALA A 376 -13.70 18.08 -0.83
CA ALA A 376 -14.77 17.11 -0.95
C ALA A 376 -15.22 17.00 -2.41
N THR A 377 -14.95 15.87 -3.05
CA THR A 377 -15.47 15.59 -4.39
C THR A 377 -16.87 14.97 -4.25
N SER A 378 -17.86 15.66 -4.81
CA SER A 378 -19.30 15.48 -4.53
C SER A 378 -19.87 14.09 -4.87
N LYS A 379 -19.14 13.23 -5.55
CA LYS A 379 -19.66 11.95 -6.06
C LYS A 379 -19.05 10.70 -5.40
N ASN A 380 -18.02 10.83 -4.57
CA ASN A 380 -17.30 9.68 -4.03
C ASN A 380 -17.06 9.70 -2.51
N ASN A 381 -18.03 10.18 -1.73
CA ASN A 381 -18.00 10.16 -0.25
C ASN A 381 -17.78 8.77 0.40
N LYS A 382 -17.59 7.73 -0.42
CA LYS A 382 -17.33 6.34 0.02
C LYS A 382 -15.90 5.88 -0.29
N ALA A 383 -14.97 6.82 -0.40
CA ALA A 383 -13.62 6.50 -0.89
C ALA A 383 -12.78 5.64 0.06
N TYR A 384 -13.00 5.73 1.35
CA TYR A 384 -12.29 4.88 2.31
C TYR A 384 -12.89 3.48 2.37
N PHE A 385 -14.22 3.39 2.50
CA PHE A 385 -14.91 2.10 2.54
C PHE A 385 -15.15 1.57 1.13
N MET A 386 -14.84 0.31 0.92
CA MET A 386 -15.00 -0.34 -0.37
C MET A 386 -16.47 -0.67 -0.65
N PRO A 387 -17.06 -0.14 -1.74
CA PRO A 387 -18.36 -0.62 -2.18
C PRO A 387 -18.25 -2.05 -2.68
N PRO A 388 -19.39 -2.80 -2.76
CA PRO A 388 -19.42 -4.11 -3.40
C PRO A 388 -18.78 -4.06 -4.79
N PHE A 389 -18.14 -5.15 -5.21
CA PHE A 389 -17.36 -5.19 -6.44
C PHE A 389 -18.18 -4.76 -7.67
N TRP A 390 -19.45 -5.14 -7.72
CA TRP A 390 -20.37 -4.80 -8.82
C TRP A 390 -20.79 -3.32 -8.89
N ASN A 391 -20.46 -2.51 -7.87
CA ASN A 391 -20.71 -1.06 -7.86
C ASN A 391 -19.42 -0.25 -8.13
N ARG A 392 -18.31 -0.92 -8.47
CA ARG A 392 -16.99 -0.25 -8.70
C ARG A 392 -16.81 0.12 -10.18
N GLU A 393 -17.78 0.81 -10.77
CA GLU A 393 -17.74 1.18 -12.19
C GLU A 393 -16.95 2.45 -12.48
N LYS A 394 -16.70 3.28 -11.46
CA LYS A 394 -16.00 4.57 -11.61
C LYS A 394 -14.56 4.49 -11.15
N ARG A 395 -13.71 5.28 -11.81
CA ARG A 395 -12.35 5.57 -11.35
C ARG A 395 -12.37 6.72 -10.35
N PRO A 396 -11.30 6.91 -9.54
CA PRO A 396 -11.20 8.04 -8.61
C PRO A 396 -11.28 9.38 -9.34
N ASP A 397 -12.18 10.26 -8.92
CA ASP A 397 -12.43 11.56 -9.56
C ASP A 397 -11.22 12.51 -9.41
N PHE A 398 -10.49 12.43 -8.30
CA PHE A 398 -9.33 13.28 -8.00
C PHE A 398 -8.13 13.06 -8.93
N LEU A 399 -8.12 11.97 -9.70
CA LEU A 399 -7.07 11.70 -10.69
C LEU A 399 -7.32 12.39 -12.03
N ASN A 400 -8.48 13.00 -12.25
CA ASN A 400 -8.88 13.62 -13.52
C ASN A 400 -8.54 12.74 -14.73
N THR A 401 -8.88 11.45 -14.65
CA THR A 401 -8.58 10.48 -15.69
C THR A 401 -9.35 10.77 -16.97
N LYS A 402 -8.76 10.49 -18.15
CA LYS A 402 -9.42 10.63 -19.47
C LYS A 402 -10.72 9.85 -19.56
N ARG A 403 -10.78 8.68 -18.89
CA ARG A 403 -11.97 7.84 -18.82
C ARG A 403 -12.41 7.66 -17.36
N PRO A 404 -13.32 8.47 -16.85
CA PRO A 404 -13.79 8.37 -15.46
C PRO A 404 -14.63 7.12 -15.19
N GLN A 405 -15.26 6.56 -16.23
CA GLN A 405 -15.99 5.29 -16.15
C GLN A 405 -15.16 4.15 -16.74
N LYS A 406 -15.30 2.94 -16.18
CA LYS A 406 -14.74 1.74 -16.77
C LYS A 406 -15.53 1.38 -18.04
N GLU A 407 -14.86 0.80 -19.04
CA GLU A 407 -15.52 0.46 -20.33
C GLU A 407 -16.69 -0.49 -20.17
N ALA A 408 -16.51 -1.52 -19.35
CA ALA A 408 -17.58 -2.48 -19.09
C ALA A 408 -18.32 -2.14 -17.81
N ARG A 409 -19.63 -2.01 -17.90
CA ARG A 409 -20.48 -2.06 -16.71
C ARG A 409 -20.35 -3.45 -16.09
N ILE A 410 -20.07 -3.48 -14.79
CA ILE A 410 -19.99 -4.75 -14.07
C ILE A 410 -21.38 -5.35 -14.02
N SER A 411 -21.63 -6.35 -14.87
CA SER A 411 -22.95 -6.98 -14.95
C SER A 411 -22.86 -8.47 -14.65
N MET A 412 -23.83 -8.95 -13.89
CA MET A 412 -24.02 -10.37 -13.63
C MET A 412 -25.11 -10.89 -14.58
N LYS A 413 -24.87 -10.80 -15.92
CA LYS A 413 -25.82 -11.19 -16.95
C LYS A 413 -26.39 -12.62 -16.80
N TRP A 414 -25.61 -13.51 -16.18
CA TRP A 414 -26.03 -14.86 -15.85
C TRP A 414 -27.23 -14.91 -14.89
N LYS A 415 -27.40 -13.89 -14.03
CA LYS A 415 -28.58 -13.77 -13.15
C LYS A 415 -29.88 -13.43 -13.91
N TYR A 416 -29.76 -12.83 -15.08
CA TYR A 416 -30.89 -12.33 -15.87
C TYR A 416 -31.23 -13.20 -17.09
N LYS A 417 -30.41 -14.24 -17.37
CA LYS A 417 -30.57 -15.10 -18.54
C LYS A 417 -31.61 -16.22 -18.36
N ILE A 418 -32.19 -16.35 -17.18
CA ILE A 418 -33.24 -17.32 -16.90
C ILE A 418 -34.55 -16.55 -16.72
N GLY A 419 -35.27 -16.36 -17.87
CA GLY A 419 -36.67 -15.99 -17.78
C GLY A 419 -37.06 -14.79 -18.61
N GLY A 420 -37.49 -15.03 -19.82
CA GLY A 420 -38.77 -14.46 -20.19
C GLY A 420 -39.81 -14.98 -19.19
N ASN A 421 -40.34 -14.07 -18.36
CA ASN A 421 -41.40 -14.31 -17.35
C ASN A 421 -41.01 -15.20 -16.15
N ASN A 422 -40.84 -14.53 -15.00
CA ASN A 422 -40.64 -14.97 -13.61
C ASN A 422 -39.21 -15.04 -13.07
N CYS A 423 -38.74 -13.87 -12.60
CA CYS A 423 -37.66 -13.72 -11.64
C CYS A 423 -38.12 -14.19 -10.26
N ASN A 424 -37.83 -15.39 -9.85
CA ASN A 424 -37.69 -15.80 -8.43
C ASN A 424 -37.70 -17.34 -8.29
N LYS A 425 -36.77 -18.02 -8.97
CA LYS A 425 -36.48 -19.40 -8.51
C LYS A 425 -35.00 -19.54 -8.25
N PRO A 426 -34.58 -19.88 -7.01
CA PRO A 426 -33.22 -20.27 -6.74
C PRO A 426 -32.87 -21.51 -7.54
N PHE A 427 -31.63 -21.61 -7.99
CA PHE A 427 -31.07 -22.77 -8.66
C PHE A 427 -31.30 -24.01 -7.77
N SER A 428 -32.30 -24.82 -8.04
CA SER A 428 -32.43 -26.13 -7.43
C SER A 428 -31.48 -27.07 -8.17
N PHE A 429 -30.55 -27.67 -7.48
CA PHE A 429 -29.84 -28.83 -7.97
C PHE A 429 -30.88 -29.88 -8.34
N ARG A 430 -31.05 -30.13 -9.63
CA ARG A 430 -31.78 -31.33 -10.10
C ARG A 430 -30.93 -32.51 -9.69
N ASN A 431 -31.40 -33.24 -8.70
CA ASN A 431 -30.92 -34.58 -8.40
C ASN A 431 -30.98 -35.39 -9.70
N SER A 432 -29.83 -35.81 -10.17
CA SER A 432 -29.67 -36.84 -11.19
C SER A 432 -30.00 -38.20 -10.57
N GLN A 433 -31.29 -38.44 -10.32
CA GLN A 433 -31.82 -39.77 -10.11
C GLN A 433 -33.09 -39.84 -10.92
N ASN A 434 -32.93 -40.31 -12.16
CA ASN A 434 -33.91 -41.09 -12.94
C ASN A 434 -33.31 -41.31 -14.35
N LEU A 435 -32.37 -42.24 -14.39
CA LEU A 435 -32.09 -43.04 -15.55
C LEU A 435 -32.69 -44.43 -15.23
N ASN A 436 -33.95 -44.61 -15.60
CA ASN A 436 -34.50 -45.90 -15.91
C ASN A 436 -35.76 -45.67 -16.77
N CYS A 437 -35.64 -45.98 -17.99
CA CYS A 437 -36.42 -46.56 -19.06
C CYS A 437 -36.00 -46.03 -20.39
#